data_290d2632bd11a8b5a911853eafb90e58
#
_entry.id   290d2632bd11a8b5a911853eafb90e58
#
_cell.length_a   1.000
_cell.length_b   1.000
_cell.length_c   1.000
_cell.angle_alpha   90.00
_cell.angle_beta   90.00
_cell.angle_gamma   90.00
#
_symmetry.space_group_name_H-M   'P 1'
#
loop_
_entity.id
_entity.type
_entity.pdbx_description
1 polymer ?
#
loop_
_entity_poly.entity_id
_entity_poly.type
_entity_poly.pdbx_seq_one_letter_code
_entity_poly.pdbx_strand_id
1 'polypeptide(L)'
;MGGRGSGSRIVSTRPPQAQTGAQTRTAAPTSGPAARVYAGPFVHMTQQDADDMAQAQNRYDINTRLAINQYIREDTQSNGFTLSQNMNHKLENGQTLDATETYVAQRLDAAMHDLGKNTMLFRAAHKDFLEALGVQNYQNMTPAQLDAAVKGAEYKEKKFVSTAFDRSKNPFISGAQSGGREVYLNIKAPGGTKCVLGNAKQAEIILSRGTVFRATGAHFDGTTAYPRLGGALPRVVVDIEIITE
;
A
#
# COMPACT_ATOMS: atom_id res chain seq x y z
N MET A 1 71.93 -10.25 13.94
CA MET A 1 71.72 -11.56 13.35
C MET A 1 70.40 -11.53 12.69
N GLY A 2 70.16 -11.40 11.42
CA GLY A 2 70.75 -12.10 10.29
C GLY A 2 69.70 -13.07 9.79
N GLY A 3 68.99 -12.72 8.72
CA GLY A 3 68.09 -13.68 8.11
C GLY A 3 67.43 -13.10 6.88
N ARG A 4 68.07 -13.27 5.75
CA ARG A 4 67.61 -13.01 4.39
C ARG A 4 66.56 -14.05 4.01
N GLY A 5 65.59 -13.65 3.18
CA GLY A 5 64.67 -14.59 2.54
C GLY A 5 64.05 -14.03 1.30
N SER A 6 64.41 -14.49 0.30
CA SER A 6 64.16 -14.67 -1.14
C SER A 6 62.81 -14.25 -1.67
N GLY A 7 62.86 -13.48 -2.77
CA GLY A 7 61.76 -13.24 -3.67
C GLY A 7 61.39 -14.46 -4.52
N SER A 8 60.09 -14.63 -4.76
CA SER A 8 59.61 -15.51 -5.82
C SER A 8 58.74 -14.70 -6.78
N ARG A 9 59.20 -14.60 -8.01
CA ARG A 9 58.48 -14.11 -9.18
C ARG A 9 57.29 -15.05 -9.48
N ILE A 10 56.11 -14.51 -9.55
CA ILE A 10 54.96 -15.20 -10.12
C ILE A 10 54.86 -14.82 -11.59
N VAL A 11 55.04 -15.80 -12.45
CA VAL A 11 54.85 -15.73 -13.89
C VAL A 11 53.40 -15.80 -14.19
N SER A 12 52.84 -14.75 -14.80
CA SER A 12 51.48 -14.69 -15.32
C SER A 12 51.36 -15.49 -16.61
N THR A 13 50.65 -16.61 -16.59
CA THR A 13 50.24 -17.33 -17.80
C THR A 13 48.76 -17.07 -18.03
N ARG A 14 48.48 -16.34 -19.09
CA ARG A 14 47.12 -16.03 -19.60
C ARG A 14 46.62 -17.26 -20.37
N PRO A 15 45.42 -17.81 -20.05
CA PRO A 15 44.84 -18.86 -20.90
C PRO A 15 44.10 -18.23 -22.11
N PRO A 16 43.98 -18.99 -23.22
CA PRO A 16 43.46 -18.50 -24.49
C PRO A 16 41.94 -18.28 -24.44
N GLN A 17 41.50 -17.20 -25.08
CA GLN A 17 40.11 -16.88 -25.34
C GLN A 17 39.51 -17.91 -26.32
N ALA A 18 38.51 -18.65 -25.89
CA ALA A 18 37.60 -19.37 -26.76
C ALA A 18 36.43 -18.43 -27.13
N GLN A 19 36.41 -18.04 -28.39
CA GLN A 19 35.24 -17.43 -29.01
C GLN A 19 34.21 -18.55 -29.25
N THR A 20 33.12 -18.59 -28.51
CA THR A 20 31.90 -19.29 -28.89
C THR A 20 30.80 -18.26 -29.01
N GLY A 21 30.47 -17.92 -30.26
CA GLY A 21 29.30 -17.12 -30.62
C GLY A 21 28.03 -17.90 -30.32
N ALA A 22 27.41 -17.63 -29.19
CA ALA A 22 26.05 -18.00 -28.92
C ALA A 22 25.15 -16.82 -29.34
N GLN A 23 24.49 -16.95 -30.48
CA GLN A 23 23.38 -16.07 -30.83
C GLN A 23 22.25 -16.29 -29.82
N THR A 24 22.14 -15.36 -28.87
CA THR A 24 21.00 -15.26 -28.00
C THR A 24 19.79 -14.84 -28.86
N ARG A 25 18.92 -15.80 -29.17
CA ARG A 25 17.59 -15.51 -29.67
C ARG A 25 16.86 -14.71 -28.61
N THR A 26 16.72 -13.42 -28.83
CA THR A 26 15.81 -12.56 -28.05
C THR A 26 14.40 -13.09 -28.26
N ALA A 27 13.85 -13.74 -27.25
CA ALA A 27 12.43 -14.09 -27.26
C ALA A 27 11.64 -12.78 -27.36
N ALA A 28 10.74 -12.71 -28.33
CA ALA A 28 9.80 -11.61 -28.43
C ALA A 28 9.02 -11.48 -27.11
N PRO A 29 8.76 -10.26 -26.61
CA PRO A 29 7.94 -10.10 -25.41
C PRO A 29 6.57 -10.71 -25.68
N THR A 30 6.21 -11.73 -24.90
CA THR A 30 4.84 -12.24 -24.87
C THR A 30 3.96 -11.08 -24.40
N SER A 31 3.14 -10.54 -25.29
CA SER A 31 2.13 -9.55 -24.94
C SER A 31 1.21 -10.17 -23.88
N GLY A 32 1.39 -9.76 -22.63
CA GLY A 32 0.43 -10.06 -21.58
C GLY A 32 -0.97 -9.53 -21.98
N PRO A 33 -2.04 -10.04 -21.38
CA PRO A 33 -3.38 -9.54 -21.67
C PRO A 33 -3.39 -8.02 -21.51
N ALA A 34 -3.87 -7.33 -22.55
CA ALA A 34 -3.95 -5.87 -22.53
C ALA A 34 -4.68 -5.40 -21.27
N ALA A 35 -4.07 -4.45 -20.56
CA ALA A 35 -4.68 -3.87 -19.36
C ALA A 35 -6.10 -3.37 -19.71
N ARG A 36 -7.10 -3.79 -18.93
CA ARG A 36 -8.47 -3.32 -19.12
C ARG A 36 -8.53 -1.83 -18.82
N VAL A 37 -8.90 -1.04 -19.82
CA VAL A 37 -9.11 0.41 -19.62
C VAL A 37 -10.54 0.58 -19.10
N TYR A 38 -10.65 1.06 -17.87
CA TYR A 38 -11.93 1.42 -17.26
C TYR A 38 -12.22 2.90 -17.56
N ALA A 39 -13.12 3.13 -18.52
CA ALA A 39 -13.54 4.47 -18.87
C ALA A 39 -14.65 4.98 -17.93
N GLY A 40 -14.70 6.29 -17.71
CA GLY A 40 -15.76 6.96 -16.94
C GLY A 40 -15.25 7.74 -15.72
N PRO A 41 -16.16 8.52 -15.11
CA PRO A 41 -15.82 9.32 -13.94
C PRO A 41 -15.56 8.43 -12.71
N PHE A 42 -14.84 8.97 -11.73
CA PHE A 42 -14.74 8.37 -10.41
C PHE A 42 -16.06 8.55 -9.67
N VAL A 43 -16.62 7.45 -9.20
CA VAL A 43 -17.91 7.42 -8.50
C VAL A 43 -17.75 6.89 -7.08
N HIS A 44 -18.71 7.20 -6.23
CA HIS A 44 -18.81 6.52 -4.92
C HIS A 44 -19.35 5.11 -5.13
N MET A 45 -18.75 4.15 -4.46
CA MET A 45 -19.26 2.79 -4.39
C MET A 45 -20.53 2.77 -3.54
N THR A 46 -21.52 2.04 -4.00
CA THR A 46 -22.78 1.84 -3.29
C THR A 46 -22.71 0.60 -2.40
N GLN A 47 -23.69 0.44 -1.50
CA GLN A 47 -23.83 -0.80 -0.74
C GLN A 47 -24.07 -2.01 -1.67
N GLN A 48 -24.82 -1.84 -2.75
CA GLN A 48 -25.06 -2.90 -3.73
C GLN A 48 -23.74 -3.37 -4.38
N ASP A 49 -22.84 -2.45 -4.72
CA ASP A 49 -21.53 -2.82 -5.26
C ASP A 49 -20.71 -3.67 -4.26
N ALA A 50 -20.77 -3.31 -2.97
CA ALA A 50 -20.11 -4.07 -1.92
C ALA A 50 -20.74 -5.46 -1.72
N ASP A 51 -22.07 -5.55 -1.81
CA ASP A 51 -22.80 -6.81 -1.73
C ASP A 51 -22.47 -7.73 -2.92
N ASP A 52 -22.33 -7.16 -4.13
CA ASP A 52 -21.91 -7.88 -5.32
C ASP A 52 -20.47 -8.40 -5.18
N MET A 53 -19.56 -7.60 -4.62
CA MET A 53 -18.20 -8.04 -4.29
C MET A 53 -18.20 -9.17 -3.25
N ALA A 54 -19.00 -9.04 -2.19
CA ALA A 54 -19.14 -10.06 -1.16
C ALA A 54 -19.67 -11.38 -1.77
N GLN A 55 -20.64 -11.29 -2.66
CA GLN A 55 -21.16 -12.46 -3.37
C GLN A 55 -20.10 -13.11 -4.27
N ALA A 56 -19.29 -12.32 -4.97
CA ALA A 56 -18.18 -12.82 -5.76
C ALA A 56 -17.13 -13.52 -4.86
N GLN A 57 -16.81 -12.96 -3.70
CA GLN A 57 -15.87 -13.55 -2.74
C GLN A 57 -16.38 -14.86 -2.11
N ASN A 58 -17.70 -15.10 -2.05
CA ASN A 58 -18.23 -16.38 -1.61
C ASN A 58 -17.84 -17.55 -2.52
N ARG A 59 -17.38 -17.26 -3.74
CA ARG A 59 -16.87 -18.27 -4.70
C ARG A 59 -15.41 -18.66 -4.43
N TYR A 60 -14.69 -17.95 -3.56
CA TYR A 60 -13.34 -18.32 -3.17
C TYR A 60 -13.37 -19.64 -2.37
N ASP A 61 -12.29 -20.38 -2.45
CA ASP A 61 -12.09 -21.56 -1.61
C ASP A 61 -12.11 -21.17 -0.12
N ILE A 62 -12.40 -22.15 0.72
CA ILE A 62 -12.56 -21.93 2.16
C ILE A 62 -11.30 -21.33 2.79
N ASN A 63 -10.11 -21.72 2.34
CA ASN A 63 -8.84 -21.24 2.89
C ASN A 63 -8.61 -19.76 2.58
N THR A 64 -8.95 -19.32 1.37
CA THR A 64 -8.88 -17.92 0.96
C THR A 64 -9.85 -17.06 1.78
N ARG A 65 -11.10 -17.52 1.96
CA ARG A 65 -12.06 -16.80 2.82
C ARG A 65 -11.61 -16.73 4.28
N LEU A 66 -11.03 -17.80 4.81
CA LEU A 66 -10.46 -17.81 6.16
C LEU A 66 -9.29 -16.84 6.30
N ALA A 67 -8.41 -16.75 5.30
CA ALA A 67 -7.28 -15.81 5.31
C ALA A 67 -7.76 -14.35 5.29
N ILE A 68 -8.75 -14.00 4.46
CA ILE A 68 -9.36 -12.67 4.48
C ILE A 68 -9.96 -12.38 5.87
N ASN A 69 -10.72 -13.30 6.42
CA ASN A 69 -11.32 -13.15 7.75
C ASN A 69 -10.27 -13.00 8.85
N GLN A 70 -9.15 -13.75 8.79
CA GLN A 70 -8.05 -13.59 9.74
C GLN A 70 -7.40 -12.22 9.65
N TYR A 71 -7.23 -11.69 8.43
CA TYR A 71 -6.64 -10.37 8.22
C TYR A 71 -7.51 -9.25 8.81
N ILE A 72 -8.83 -9.31 8.63
CA ILE A 72 -9.76 -8.25 9.07
C ILE A 72 -10.20 -8.38 10.54
N ARG A 73 -9.82 -9.46 11.25
CA ARG A 73 -10.19 -9.63 12.65
C ARG A 73 -9.48 -8.61 13.53
N GLU A 74 -10.24 -8.07 14.48
CA GLU A 74 -9.76 -7.11 15.47
C GLU A 74 -9.18 -7.78 16.72
N ASP A 75 -9.14 -9.14 16.76
CA ASP A 75 -8.59 -9.88 17.88
C ASP A 75 -7.08 -9.61 18.01
N THR A 76 -6.68 -9.16 19.18
CA THR A 76 -5.27 -8.90 19.47
C THR A 76 -4.53 -10.19 19.83
N GLN A 77 -3.29 -10.30 19.35
CA GLN A 77 -2.35 -11.34 19.73
C GLN A 77 -1.72 -11.01 21.11
N SER A 78 -0.89 -11.90 21.62
CA SER A 78 -0.22 -11.74 22.92
C SER A 78 0.61 -10.46 23.07
N ASN A 79 1.04 -9.87 21.94
CA ASN A 79 1.77 -8.59 21.91
C ASN A 79 0.86 -7.35 21.84
N GLY A 80 -0.46 -7.52 21.90
CA GLY A 80 -1.44 -6.43 21.87
C GLY A 80 -1.78 -5.89 20.47
N PHE A 81 -1.22 -6.48 19.39
CA PHE A 81 -1.51 -6.11 17.99
C PHE A 81 -2.38 -7.16 17.31
N THR A 82 -3.18 -6.74 16.35
CA THR A 82 -3.90 -7.68 15.46
C THR A 82 -2.93 -8.36 14.49
N LEU A 83 -3.35 -9.46 13.87
CA LEU A 83 -2.55 -10.13 12.82
C LEU A 83 -2.19 -9.16 11.68
N SER A 84 -3.17 -8.38 11.20
CA SER A 84 -2.94 -7.40 10.13
C SER A 84 -1.96 -6.30 10.53
N GLN A 85 -2.01 -5.82 11.78
CA GLN A 85 -1.06 -4.82 12.28
C GLN A 85 0.37 -5.36 12.31
N ASN A 86 0.58 -6.58 12.85
CA ASN A 86 1.88 -7.23 12.89
C ASN A 86 2.44 -7.47 11.49
N MET A 87 1.62 -8.06 10.63
CA MET A 87 2.01 -8.37 9.25
C MET A 87 2.36 -7.10 8.47
N ASN A 88 1.53 -6.06 8.55
CA ASN A 88 1.77 -4.80 7.87
C ASN A 88 3.01 -4.07 8.41
N HIS A 89 3.24 -4.10 9.73
CA HIS A 89 4.46 -3.55 10.33
C HIS A 89 5.72 -4.25 9.79
N LYS A 90 5.71 -5.57 9.71
CA LYS A 90 6.84 -6.36 9.17
C LYS A 90 7.07 -6.06 7.68
N LEU A 91 5.99 -6.03 6.87
CA LEU A 91 6.08 -5.72 5.44
C LEU A 91 6.65 -4.32 5.19
N GLU A 92 6.20 -3.33 5.95
CA GLU A 92 6.67 -1.94 5.86
C GLU A 92 8.17 -1.83 6.14
N ASN A 93 8.66 -2.56 7.15
CA ASN A 93 10.05 -2.55 7.58
C ASN A 93 10.94 -3.60 6.88
N GLY A 94 10.42 -4.32 5.88
CA GLY A 94 11.18 -5.35 5.16
C GLY A 94 11.56 -6.56 6.02
N GLN A 95 10.82 -6.81 7.11
CA GLN A 95 11.02 -7.93 8.00
C GLN A 95 10.37 -9.21 7.47
N THR A 96 10.91 -10.35 7.86
CA THR A 96 10.36 -11.65 7.48
C THR A 96 9.02 -11.90 8.19
N LEU A 97 8.02 -12.29 7.41
CA LEU A 97 6.74 -12.77 7.93
C LEU A 97 6.92 -14.17 8.53
N ASP A 98 6.20 -14.47 9.60
CA ASP A 98 6.12 -15.84 10.10
C ASP A 98 5.24 -16.73 9.19
N ALA A 99 5.10 -18.02 9.54
CA ALA A 99 4.37 -18.97 8.70
C ALA A 99 2.88 -18.59 8.52
N THR A 100 2.22 -18.11 9.58
CA THR A 100 0.81 -17.70 9.55
C THR A 100 0.63 -16.44 8.73
N GLU A 101 1.46 -15.44 8.96
CA GLU A 101 1.46 -14.17 8.23
C GLU A 101 1.77 -14.39 6.74
N THR A 102 2.74 -15.25 6.44
CA THR A 102 3.10 -15.62 5.06
C THR A 102 1.92 -16.29 4.36
N TYR A 103 1.26 -17.24 5.03
CA TYR A 103 0.08 -17.90 4.50
C TYR A 103 -1.04 -16.91 4.18
N VAL A 104 -1.37 -16.02 5.14
CA VAL A 104 -2.41 -15.01 4.95
C VAL A 104 -2.05 -14.05 3.82
N ALA A 105 -0.81 -13.56 3.77
CA ALA A 105 -0.36 -12.65 2.72
C ALA A 105 -0.48 -13.29 1.32
N GLN A 106 -0.04 -14.52 1.15
CA GLN A 106 -0.12 -15.24 -0.13
C GLN A 106 -1.57 -15.45 -0.57
N ARG A 107 -2.47 -15.77 0.37
CA ARG A 107 -3.89 -15.96 0.07
C ARG A 107 -4.58 -14.63 -0.29
N LEU A 108 -4.23 -13.55 0.39
CA LEU A 108 -4.71 -12.21 0.03
C LEU A 108 -4.22 -11.81 -1.37
N ASP A 109 -2.92 -11.98 -1.67
CA ASP A 109 -2.38 -11.66 -3.01
C ASP A 109 -3.12 -12.45 -4.11
N ALA A 110 -3.37 -13.74 -3.88
CA ALA A 110 -4.08 -14.59 -4.84
C ALA A 110 -5.57 -14.23 -4.98
N ALA A 111 -6.18 -13.63 -3.96
CA ALA A 111 -7.57 -13.20 -3.97
C ALA A 111 -7.79 -11.83 -4.62
N MET A 112 -6.71 -11.04 -4.80
CA MET A 112 -6.83 -9.71 -5.37
C MET A 112 -7.41 -9.74 -6.79
N HIS A 113 -8.43 -8.93 -7.01
CA HIS A 113 -9.09 -8.77 -8.30
C HIS A 113 -9.26 -7.29 -8.64
N ASP A 114 -9.60 -6.99 -9.88
CA ASP A 114 -9.87 -5.62 -10.29
C ASP A 114 -11.09 -5.06 -9.57
N LEU A 115 -11.00 -3.78 -9.15
CA LEU A 115 -12.12 -3.07 -8.52
C LEU A 115 -13.35 -2.98 -9.44
N GLY A 116 -13.14 -3.05 -10.76
CA GLY A 116 -14.19 -3.15 -11.77
C GLY A 116 -14.74 -1.83 -12.27
N LYS A 117 -14.61 -0.75 -11.51
CA LYS A 117 -15.02 0.60 -11.91
C LYS A 117 -14.16 1.65 -11.21
N ASN A 118 -14.05 2.83 -11.82
CA ASN A 118 -13.35 3.97 -11.21
C ASN A 118 -14.08 4.42 -9.94
N THR A 119 -13.42 4.37 -8.80
CA THR A 119 -14.06 4.53 -7.49
C THR A 119 -13.32 5.53 -6.63
N MET A 120 -14.06 6.32 -5.85
CA MET A 120 -13.52 7.10 -4.75
C MET A 120 -13.41 6.25 -3.50
N LEU A 121 -12.21 6.16 -2.94
CA LEU A 121 -11.94 5.52 -1.66
C LEU A 121 -11.39 6.54 -0.65
N PHE A 122 -11.47 6.19 0.63
CA PHE A 122 -11.06 7.06 1.73
C PHE A 122 -10.20 6.33 2.73
N ARG A 123 -9.24 7.03 3.34
CA ARG A 123 -8.40 6.48 4.40
C ARG A 123 -8.02 7.56 5.40
N ALA A 124 -7.97 7.21 6.68
CA ALA A 124 -7.28 8.00 7.70
C ALA A 124 -5.86 7.45 7.89
N ALA A 125 -4.87 8.32 7.87
CA ALA A 125 -3.46 8.02 8.02
C ALA A 125 -2.82 8.92 9.11
N HIS A 126 -1.61 8.63 9.49
CA HIS A 126 -0.80 9.47 10.35
C HIS A 126 0.13 10.36 9.52
N LYS A 127 0.83 11.27 10.20
CA LYS A 127 1.79 12.21 9.59
C LYS A 127 2.92 11.52 8.82
N ASP A 128 3.26 10.28 9.18
CA ASP A 128 4.25 9.44 8.49
C ASP A 128 3.95 9.25 7.00
N PHE A 129 2.67 9.32 6.61
CA PHE A 129 2.29 9.34 5.20
C PHE A 129 2.78 10.61 4.48
N LEU A 130 2.69 11.79 5.13
CA LEU A 130 3.25 13.03 4.57
C LEU A 130 4.78 12.97 4.51
N GLU A 131 5.41 12.41 5.54
CA GLU A 131 6.85 12.20 5.59
C GLU A 131 7.32 11.27 4.44
N ALA A 132 6.54 10.23 4.13
CA ALA A 132 6.81 9.34 2.99
C ALA A 132 6.66 10.04 1.63
N LEU A 133 5.84 11.09 1.54
CA LEU A 133 5.75 12.00 0.37
C LEU A 133 6.85 13.09 0.38
N GLY A 134 7.78 13.07 1.34
CA GLY A 134 8.86 14.05 1.48
C GLY A 134 8.48 15.34 2.21
N VAL A 135 7.29 15.40 2.84
CA VAL A 135 6.78 16.59 3.53
C VAL A 135 7.07 16.49 5.02
N GLN A 136 7.88 17.42 5.53
CA GLN A 136 8.18 17.57 6.95
C GLN A 136 7.63 18.91 7.46
N ASN A 137 7.32 18.97 8.77
CA ASN A 137 6.87 20.19 9.44
C ASN A 137 5.67 20.89 8.75
N TYR A 138 4.74 20.09 8.21
CA TYR A 138 3.57 20.58 7.49
C TYR A 138 2.75 21.60 8.28
N GLN A 139 2.81 21.54 9.64
CA GLN A 139 2.08 22.45 10.54
C GLN A 139 2.48 23.90 10.37
N ASN A 140 3.68 24.15 9.83
CA ASN A 140 4.22 25.51 9.62
C ASN A 140 4.08 25.98 8.16
N MET A 141 3.44 25.16 7.29
CA MET A 141 3.24 25.48 5.89
C MET A 141 1.96 26.30 5.67
N THR A 142 1.99 27.17 4.69
CA THR A 142 0.76 27.74 4.13
C THR A 142 0.05 26.68 3.28
N PRO A 143 -1.27 26.80 3.00
CA PRO A 143 -1.98 25.88 2.12
C PRO A 143 -1.31 25.70 0.75
N ALA A 144 -0.83 26.78 0.14
CA ALA A 144 -0.15 26.75 -1.15
C ALA A 144 1.22 26.00 -1.08
N GLN A 145 1.97 26.17 0.01
CA GLN A 145 3.22 25.46 0.22
C GLN A 145 2.98 23.97 0.41
N LEU A 146 1.96 23.57 1.18
CA LEU A 146 1.58 22.18 1.39
C LEU A 146 1.17 21.52 0.06
N ASP A 147 0.28 22.16 -0.70
CA ASP A 147 -0.16 21.64 -2.01
C ASP A 147 1.03 21.45 -2.96
N ALA A 148 1.89 22.46 -3.07
CA ALA A 148 3.08 22.39 -3.93
C ALA A 148 4.07 21.31 -3.47
N ALA A 149 4.20 21.07 -2.17
CA ALA A 149 5.13 20.09 -1.62
C ALA A 149 4.70 18.64 -1.90
N VAL A 150 3.39 18.36 -1.90
CA VAL A 150 2.88 16.99 -2.13
C VAL A 150 2.62 16.69 -3.61
N LYS A 151 2.27 17.70 -4.40
CA LYS A 151 1.79 17.52 -5.77
C LYS A 151 2.80 16.83 -6.67
N GLY A 152 2.41 15.69 -7.24
CA GLY A 152 3.24 14.85 -8.10
C GLY A 152 4.13 13.86 -7.33
N ALA A 153 4.20 13.93 -6.01
CA ALA A 153 4.94 12.97 -5.22
C ALA A 153 4.30 11.56 -5.33
N GLU A 154 5.15 10.56 -5.48
CA GLU A 154 4.72 9.16 -5.56
C GLU A 154 5.19 8.37 -4.34
N TYR A 155 4.35 7.45 -3.91
CA TYR A 155 4.64 6.54 -2.81
C TYR A 155 4.17 5.13 -3.18
N LYS A 156 5.09 4.16 -3.11
CA LYS A 156 4.78 2.74 -3.30
C LYS A 156 4.57 2.08 -1.96
N GLU A 157 3.34 1.64 -1.73
CA GLU A 157 2.98 0.97 -0.48
C GLU A 157 3.51 -0.47 -0.43
N LYS A 158 4.22 -0.81 0.64
CA LYS A 158 4.81 -2.14 0.81
C LYS A 158 3.85 -3.15 1.45
N LYS A 159 2.82 -2.65 2.10
CA LYS A 159 1.84 -3.43 2.88
C LYS A 159 0.47 -3.41 2.21
N PHE A 160 -0.46 -4.20 2.72
CA PHE A 160 -1.87 -4.10 2.35
C PHE A 160 -2.47 -2.82 2.94
N VAL A 161 -3.37 -2.19 2.18
CA VAL A 161 -3.92 -0.88 2.55
C VAL A 161 -5.42 -0.98 2.76
N SER A 162 -5.84 -0.90 4.01
CA SER A 162 -7.26 -0.75 4.35
C SER A 162 -7.75 0.64 3.99
N THR A 163 -8.76 0.71 3.14
CA THR A 163 -9.48 1.93 2.75
C THR A 163 -10.96 1.75 3.00
N ALA A 164 -11.76 2.79 2.85
CA ALA A 164 -13.22 2.69 2.92
C ALA A 164 -13.85 3.29 1.66
N PHE A 165 -14.92 2.67 1.17
CA PHE A 165 -15.72 3.23 0.08
C PHE A 165 -16.82 4.17 0.58
N ASP A 166 -17.15 4.13 1.87
CA ASP A 166 -18.06 5.04 2.54
C ASP A 166 -17.34 5.72 3.71
N ARG A 167 -17.11 7.01 3.57
CA ARG A 167 -16.40 7.82 4.56
C ARG A 167 -17.08 7.79 5.94
N SER A 168 -18.41 7.74 5.96
CA SER A 168 -19.20 7.78 7.21
C SER A 168 -19.11 6.49 8.03
N LYS A 169 -18.86 5.36 7.39
CA LYS A 169 -18.73 4.04 8.04
C LYS A 169 -17.32 3.75 8.55
N ASN A 170 -16.32 4.51 8.14
CA ASN A 170 -14.95 4.34 8.63
C ASN A 170 -14.82 5.02 10.01
N PRO A 171 -14.58 4.27 11.08
CA PRO A 171 -14.55 4.82 12.44
C PRO A 171 -13.40 5.80 12.67
N PHE A 172 -12.31 5.67 11.92
CA PHE A 172 -11.15 6.58 11.98
C PHE A 172 -11.38 7.89 11.23
N ILE A 173 -12.32 7.92 10.30
CA ILE A 173 -12.70 9.13 9.55
C ILE A 173 -13.91 9.80 10.16
N SER A 174 -14.92 9.02 10.58
CA SER A 174 -16.19 9.53 11.14
C SER A 174 -16.04 10.16 12.54
N GLY A 175 -14.87 10.03 13.15
CA GLY A 175 -14.59 10.61 14.47
C GLY A 175 -14.84 9.69 15.66
N ALA A 176 -15.49 8.53 15.49
CA ALA A 176 -15.75 7.60 16.58
C ALA A 176 -14.47 7.00 17.19
N GLN A 177 -13.42 6.87 16.38
CA GLN A 177 -12.08 6.42 16.79
C GLN A 177 -10.97 7.30 16.21
N SER A 178 -11.25 8.57 16.01
CA SER A 178 -10.33 9.51 15.36
C SER A 178 -9.08 9.86 16.18
N GLY A 179 -8.90 9.23 17.34
CA GLY A 179 -7.80 9.51 18.28
C GLY A 179 -6.46 9.69 17.61
N GLY A 180 -6.21 10.86 17.03
CA GLY A 180 -4.93 11.28 16.54
C GLY A 180 -4.63 11.00 15.06
N ARG A 181 -5.60 10.84 14.19
CA ARG A 181 -5.39 10.80 12.74
C ARG A 181 -5.45 12.20 12.17
N GLU A 182 -4.30 12.72 11.77
CA GLU A 182 -4.15 14.07 11.24
C GLU A 182 -4.19 14.15 9.72
N VAL A 183 -4.07 13.02 9.02
CA VAL A 183 -4.05 12.96 7.56
C VAL A 183 -5.24 12.15 7.06
N TYR A 184 -6.01 12.73 6.16
CA TYR A 184 -7.08 12.05 5.45
C TYR A 184 -6.75 11.98 3.97
N LEU A 185 -6.99 10.82 3.38
CA LEU A 185 -6.74 10.56 1.97
C LEU A 185 -8.08 10.44 1.23
N ASN A 186 -8.24 11.24 0.19
CA ASN A 186 -9.24 11.03 -0.86
C ASN A 186 -8.54 10.31 -2.00
N ILE A 187 -8.96 9.09 -2.31
CA ILE A 187 -8.23 8.19 -3.21
C ILE A 187 -9.05 7.96 -4.47
N LYS A 188 -8.55 8.42 -5.61
CA LYS A 188 -9.04 8.02 -6.92
C LYS A 188 -8.47 6.65 -7.28
N ALA A 189 -9.29 5.62 -7.21
CA ALA A 189 -8.92 4.24 -7.52
C ALA A 189 -9.50 3.85 -8.89
N PRO A 190 -8.67 3.74 -9.95
CA PRO A 190 -9.11 3.23 -11.25
C PRO A 190 -9.70 1.82 -11.14
N GLY A 191 -10.58 1.46 -12.06
CA GLY A 191 -11.25 0.16 -12.05
C GLY A 191 -10.32 -1.06 -12.11
N GLY A 192 -9.08 -0.89 -12.61
CA GLY A 192 -8.04 -1.92 -12.60
C GLY A 192 -7.28 -2.06 -11.29
N THR A 193 -7.60 -1.25 -10.26
CA THR A 193 -6.98 -1.34 -8.94
C THR A 193 -7.24 -2.71 -8.33
N LYS A 194 -6.17 -3.39 -7.90
CA LYS A 194 -6.25 -4.71 -7.27
C LYS A 194 -6.69 -4.60 -5.81
N CYS A 195 -7.77 -5.28 -5.47
CA CYS A 195 -8.37 -5.20 -4.14
C CYS A 195 -9.18 -6.46 -3.77
N VAL A 196 -9.54 -6.55 -2.50
CA VAL A 196 -10.58 -7.43 -1.97
C VAL A 196 -11.49 -6.63 -1.04
N LEU A 197 -12.74 -7.07 -0.90
CA LEU A 197 -13.63 -6.53 0.14
C LEU A 197 -13.15 -7.03 1.50
N GLY A 198 -12.95 -6.11 2.43
CA GLY A 198 -12.62 -6.38 3.82
C GLY A 198 -13.86 -6.49 4.69
N ASN A 199 -13.90 -5.71 5.78
CA ASN A 199 -15.05 -5.65 6.68
C ASN A 199 -16.18 -4.83 6.05
N ALA A 200 -17.23 -5.51 5.56
CA ALA A 200 -18.36 -4.86 4.91
C ALA A 200 -19.12 -3.87 5.84
N LYS A 201 -19.13 -4.11 7.17
CA LYS A 201 -19.75 -3.19 8.14
C LYS A 201 -19.01 -1.86 8.25
N GLN A 202 -17.70 -1.87 7.97
CA GLN A 202 -16.84 -0.68 7.95
C GLN A 202 -16.65 -0.15 6.53
N ALA A 203 -17.39 -0.68 5.55
CA ALA A 203 -17.24 -0.35 4.14
C ALA A 203 -15.79 -0.51 3.63
N GLU A 204 -15.06 -1.50 4.16
CA GLU A 204 -13.63 -1.65 3.94
C GLU A 204 -13.31 -2.30 2.60
N ILE A 205 -12.37 -1.69 1.88
CA ILE A 205 -11.68 -2.22 0.72
C ILE A 205 -10.19 -2.33 1.06
N ILE A 206 -9.64 -3.53 0.92
CA ILE A 206 -8.22 -3.79 1.13
C ILE A 206 -7.53 -3.77 -0.23
N LEU A 207 -6.62 -2.81 -0.43
CA LEU A 207 -5.80 -2.70 -1.64
C LEU A 207 -4.59 -3.63 -1.54
N SER A 208 -4.10 -4.06 -2.69
CA SER A 208 -2.90 -4.90 -2.78
C SER A 208 -1.65 -4.18 -2.28
N ARG A 209 -0.73 -4.93 -1.73
CA ARG A 209 0.64 -4.44 -1.53
C ARG A 209 1.30 -4.16 -2.88
N GLY A 210 2.20 -3.17 -2.90
CA GLY A 210 2.80 -2.68 -4.13
C GLY A 210 1.97 -1.61 -4.85
N THR A 211 0.77 -1.25 -4.33
CA THR A 211 -0.03 -0.14 -4.86
C THR A 211 0.80 1.14 -4.86
N VAL A 212 0.83 1.82 -6.01
CA VAL A 212 1.50 3.10 -6.18
C VAL A 212 0.48 4.23 -6.10
N PHE A 213 0.73 5.16 -5.19
CA PHE A 213 -0.06 6.37 -5.01
C PHE A 213 0.69 7.57 -5.59
N ARG A 214 0.00 8.45 -6.30
CA ARG A 214 0.49 9.76 -6.70
C ARG A 214 -0.38 10.84 -6.07
N ALA A 215 0.25 11.75 -5.33
CA ALA A 215 -0.45 12.89 -4.76
C ALA A 215 -0.80 13.90 -5.86
N THR A 216 -2.07 14.34 -5.92
CA THR A 216 -2.56 15.30 -6.89
C THR A 216 -2.79 16.68 -6.27
N GLY A 217 -2.85 16.77 -4.94
CA GLY A 217 -2.96 18.00 -4.18
C GLY A 217 -3.13 17.75 -2.70
N ALA A 218 -3.06 18.80 -1.88
CA ALA A 218 -3.38 18.75 -0.46
C ALA A 218 -3.92 20.09 0.06
N HIS A 219 -4.73 20.02 1.11
CA HIS A 219 -5.25 21.19 1.79
C HIS A 219 -5.46 20.93 3.28
N PHE A 220 -5.55 22.00 4.07
CA PHE A 220 -5.94 21.91 5.47
C PHE A 220 -7.47 21.85 5.58
N ASP A 221 -7.95 20.95 6.44
CA ASP A 221 -9.38 20.76 6.74
C ASP A 221 -9.59 20.72 8.26
N GLY A 222 -9.56 21.91 8.89
CA GLY A 222 -9.75 22.08 10.32
C GLY A 222 -8.59 21.53 11.16
N THR A 223 -8.91 21.07 12.36
CA THR A 223 -7.94 20.55 13.32
C THR A 223 -8.37 19.18 13.86
N THR A 224 -7.39 18.39 14.25
CA THR A 224 -7.59 17.12 14.95
C THR A 224 -7.19 17.29 16.40
N ALA A 225 -8.07 16.90 17.34
CA ALA A 225 -7.73 16.87 18.74
C ALA A 225 -6.71 15.76 19.02
N TYR A 226 -5.64 16.12 19.71
CA TYR A 226 -4.61 15.18 20.18
C TYR A 226 -4.65 15.09 21.72
N PRO A 227 -5.52 14.26 22.28
CA PRO A 227 -5.72 14.21 23.74
C PRO A 227 -4.43 13.90 24.51
N ARG A 228 -3.54 13.09 23.91
CA ARG A 228 -2.27 12.69 24.56
C ARG A 228 -1.20 13.77 24.55
N LEU A 229 -1.30 14.77 23.66
CA LEU A 229 -0.31 15.85 23.52
C LEU A 229 -0.87 17.19 24.03
N GLY A 230 -2.11 17.21 24.51
CA GLY A 230 -2.75 18.42 25.05
C GLY A 230 -2.98 19.54 24.03
N GLY A 231 -2.95 19.23 22.72
CA GLY A 231 -3.09 20.22 21.65
C GLY A 231 -3.95 19.77 20.50
N ALA A 232 -4.32 20.71 19.62
CA ALA A 232 -4.93 20.44 18.34
C ALA A 232 -3.88 20.59 17.23
N LEU A 233 -3.80 19.63 16.32
CA LEU A 233 -2.94 19.71 15.14
C LEU A 233 -3.79 20.02 13.90
N PRO A 234 -3.25 20.76 12.92
CA PRO A 234 -3.90 20.93 11.65
C PRO A 234 -4.18 19.57 10.99
N ARG A 235 -5.40 19.35 10.56
CA ARG A 235 -5.78 18.19 9.77
C ARG A 235 -5.51 18.47 8.30
N VAL A 236 -4.85 17.52 7.64
CA VAL A 236 -4.52 17.58 6.22
C VAL A 236 -5.38 16.60 5.45
N VAL A 237 -5.97 17.04 4.36
CA VAL A 237 -6.55 16.16 3.34
C VAL A 237 -5.60 16.12 2.16
N VAL A 238 -5.22 14.92 1.74
CA VAL A 238 -4.39 14.69 0.55
C VAL A 238 -5.24 14.00 -0.49
N ASP A 239 -5.35 14.61 -1.65
CA ASP A 239 -5.96 14.03 -2.83
C ASP A 239 -4.91 13.20 -3.56
N ILE A 240 -5.19 11.93 -3.78
CA ILE A 240 -4.27 10.98 -4.42
C ILE A 240 -4.98 10.17 -5.50
N GLU A 241 -4.22 9.70 -6.45
CA GLU A 241 -4.66 8.71 -7.43
C GLU A 241 -3.80 7.46 -7.36
N ILE A 242 -4.40 6.30 -7.63
CA ILE A 242 -3.67 5.04 -7.77
C ILE A 242 -3.20 4.93 -9.21
N ILE A 243 -1.89 4.65 -9.38
CA ILE A 243 -1.30 4.37 -10.67
C ILE A 243 -1.42 2.88 -10.93
N THR A 244 -2.16 2.50 -11.97
CA THR A 244 -2.23 1.11 -12.46
C THR A 244 -1.28 0.96 -13.64
N GLU A 245 -0.43 -0.06 -13.59
CA GLU A 245 0.45 -0.45 -14.69
C GLU A 245 -0.32 -1.04 -15.88
#